data_096b1afc1b5ebc521b3f4c4b1f159916
#
_entry.id   096b1afc1b5ebc521b3f4c4b1f159916
#
_cell.length_a   1.000
_cell.length_b   1.000
_cell.length_c   1.000
_cell.angle_alpha   90.00
_cell.angle_beta   90.00
_cell.angle_gamma   90.00
#
_symmetry.space_group_name_H-M   'P 1'
#
loop_
_entity.id
_entity.type
_entity.pdbx_description
1 polymer ?
#
loop_
_entity_poly.entity_id
_entity_poly.type
_entity_poly.pdbx_seq_one_letter_code
_entity_poly.pdbx_strand_id
1 'polypeptide(L)'
;NMSDEEFADARGCFGGDEPDLLASIIKTDYGWVCMVCDTEFSVTYDTDNTLTIKCGDIVSNTVQVKSNANRFNKVTQGDNTNRTVFYTNTSQEEKDNYKLVSTYTVDSESISYNWYSTNSAYSADELGAAVSGSNGEFKLADNIPAGNYVLYCDITYSDGDSTETVTEKFTFTYKECAHENGYSDGKCTNCGALCDHSNIDIDTGKCNECAHQFVATISTDGNAPTGYDTLADCLNSVTADTENYVKIYQDIGDASATATLDTIDVKHNVMIDLNGHKLNNIKLGVNKLGVNKDVTLTLTGTAGSYVTQVYVRKGGGSFIIDSEANVEFNTIFVEDSARLAVNDGAKVTTEQLTVIASVNDDGTTTTSVKLATGMKLGGLTYHRQNNSGALKLGNLLDVTRQALRREDNGNYLDLYKEYGSMGYSVALTVVEHTDADHKYSTGTGKCEECGKPCEHGGDINTDNGICSICGAVVSVALYTDKNGSLKYVDTDELHSLRNEYNGSGTIKLFKDYSKPSAQYDLYGELTIDLNGRQFKIRSITPCKSGKLTIKNSGNPVMLGCNVYPTNDASYAGG
;
A
#
# COMPACT_ATOMS: atom_id res chain seq x y z
N ASN A 1 45.97 -50.86 6.63
CA ASN A 1 44.70 -51.49 7.08
C ASN A 1 43.98 -52.02 5.85
N MET A 2 44.16 -53.32 5.60
CA MET A 2 43.46 -54.05 4.54
C MET A 2 41.96 -54.16 4.89
N SER A 3 41.09 -53.99 3.94
CA SER A 3 39.64 -54.25 4.11
C SER A 3 39.43 -55.79 4.18
N ASP A 4 38.24 -56.20 4.68
CA ASP A 4 37.94 -57.67 4.75
C ASP A 4 37.84 -58.31 3.35
N GLU A 5 37.56 -57.48 2.29
CA GLU A 5 37.63 -57.93 0.89
C GLU A 5 39.08 -58.10 0.38
N GLU A 6 39.98 -57.17 0.71
CA GLU A 6 41.40 -57.27 0.36
C GLU A 6 42.07 -58.41 1.08
N PHE A 7 41.61 -58.73 2.29
CA PHE A 7 42.08 -59.93 3.00
C PHE A 7 41.56 -61.25 2.36
N ALA A 8 40.32 -61.21 1.83
CA ALA A 8 39.79 -62.39 1.09
C ALA A 8 40.55 -62.63 -0.21
N ASP A 9 40.97 -61.56 -0.92
CA ASP A 9 41.83 -61.72 -2.13
C ASP A 9 43.25 -62.12 -1.82
N ALA A 10 43.81 -61.73 -0.70
CA ALA A 10 45.12 -62.11 -0.24
C ALA A 10 45.22 -63.62 0.07
N ARG A 11 44.10 -64.34 0.25
CA ARG A 11 44.08 -65.82 0.38
C ARG A 11 44.78 -66.55 -0.78
N GLY A 12 44.71 -65.89 -1.98
CA GLY A 12 45.41 -66.48 -3.15
C GLY A 12 46.90 -66.32 -3.15
N CYS A 13 47.48 -65.48 -2.31
CA CYS A 13 48.94 -65.26 -2.24
C CYS A 13 49.66 -66.16 -1.30
N PHE A 14 49.00 -66.84 -0.37
CA PHE A 14 49.56 -67.78 0.56
C PHE A 14 49.29 -69.21 0.07
N GLY A 15 49.73 -69.52 -1.16
CA GLY A 15 49.52 -70.78 -1.81
C GLY A 15 50.06 -71.98 -0.99
N GLY A 16 49.15 -72.63 -0.33
CA GLY A 16 49.37 -73.94 0.33
C GLY A 16 48.04 -74.68 0.39
N ASP A 17 48.01 -75.90 0.06
CA ASP A 17 46.83 -76.78 -0.04
C ASP A 17 46.13 -77.11 1.31
N GLU A 18 46.28 -76.25 2.33
CA GLU A 18 45.55 -76.38 3.60
C GLU A 18 44.64 -75.22 3.89
N PRO A 19 43.35 -75.28 3.49
CA PRO A 19 42.40 -74.23 3.68
C PRO A 19 41.99 -73.95 5.14
N ASP A 20 42.32 -74.84 6.05
CA ASP A 20 41.84 -74.77 7.44
C ASP A 20 42.65 -73.83 8.35
N LEU A 21 43.86 -73.46 7.99
CA LEU A 21 44.73 -72.64 8.84
C LEU A 21 44.34 -71.14 8.75
N LEU A 22 43.96 -70.71 7.58
CA LEU A 22 43.58 -69.31 7.34
C LEU A 22 42.18 -68.93 7.90
N ALA A 23 41.30 -69.95 8.02
CA ALA A 23 39.98 -69.74 8.64
C ALA A 23 40.06 -69.48 10.16
N SER A 24 41.23 -69.65 10.74
CA SER A 24 41.48 -69.50 12.18
C SER A 24 42.10 -68.15 12.58
N ILE A 25 42.27 -67.22 11.63
CA ILE A 25 42.85 -65.90 11.87
C ILE A 25 41.74 -64.85 11.87
N ILE A 26 41.59 -64.12 12.94
CA ILE A 26 40.64 -63.01 13.05
C ILE A 26 41.34 -61.69 13.30
N LYS A 27 40.81 -60.66 12.80
CA LYS A 27 41.18 -59.26 13.06
C LYS A 27 40.53 -58.79 14.37
N THR A 28 41.33 -58.32 15.29
CA THR A 28 40.89 -57.70 16.54
C THR A 28 41.24 -56.19 16.53
N ASP A 29 40.73 -55.43 17.48
CA ASP A 29 41.11 -54.04 17.64
C ASP A 29 42.59 -53.78 17.92
N TYR A 30 43.33 -54.83 18.26
CA TYR A 30 44.78 -54.82 18.60
C TYR A 30 45.68 -55.47 17.58
N GLY A 31 45.15 -56.07 16.53
CA GLY A 31 45.89 -56.75 15.50
C GLY A 31 45.25 -58.06 15.05
N TRP A 32 46.04 -58.96 14.42
CA TRP A 32 45.57 -60.22 13.92
C TRP A 32 45.97 -61.36 14.91
N VAL A 33 45.00 -62.17 15.28
CA VAL A 33 45.23 -63.28 16.26
C VAL A 33 44.79 -64.61 15.65
N CYS A 34 45.57 -65.64 15.89
CA CYS A 34 45.24 -67.03 15.53
C CYS A 34 44.21 -67.56 16.54
N MET A 35 43.04 -67.94 16.09
CA MET A 35 41.96 -68.53 16.91
C MET A 35 42.32 -69.91 17.47
N VAL A 36 43.30 -70.59 16.90
CA VAL A 36 43.66 -71.92 17.31
C VAL A 36 44.72 -71.91 18.43
N CYS A 37 45.64 -70.94 18.44
CA CYS A 37 46.73 -70.87 19.39
C CYS A 37 46.78 -69.64 20.26
N ASP A 38 45.83 -68.73 20.08
CA ASP A 38 45.68 -67.41 20.78
C ASP A 38 47.00 -66.61 20.78
N THR A 39 47.77 -66.74 19.69
CA THR A 39 49.08 -66.10 19.56
C THR A 39 48.97 -64.92 18.56
N GLU A 40 49.55 -63.81 18.97
CA GLU A 40 49.63 -62.63 18.07
C GLU A 40 50.50 -62.93 16.85
N PHE A 41 50.02 -62.59 15.68
CA PHE A 41 50.81 -62.56 14.45
C PHE A 41 51.66 -61.32 14.41
N SER A 42 52.92 -61.43 14.30
CA SER A 42 53.81 -60.36 13.91
C SER A 42 54.14 -60.47 12.42
N VAL A 43 53.83 -59.39 11.71
CA VAL A 43 54.20 -59.22 10.30
C VAL A 43 55.43 -58.33 10.28
N THR A 44 56.55 -58.81 9.87
CA THR A 44 57.78 -58.02 9.73
C THR A 44 58.04 -57.79 8.25
N TYR A 45 58.14 -56.52 7.91
CA TYR A 45 58.43 -56.00 6.57
C TYR A 45 59.90 -55.56 6.58
N ASP A 46 60.72 -56.23 5.77
CA ASP A 46 62.16 -55.98 5.69
C ASP A 46 62.47 -54.96 4.57
N THR A 47 63.63 -54.33 4.67
CA THR A 47 64.17 -53.37 3.66
C THR A 47 64.38 -54.02 2.28
N ASP A 48 64.40 -55.34 2.20
CA ASP A 48 64.57 -56.16 0.96
C ASP A 48 63.23 -56.59 0.36
N ASN A 49 62.11 -55.95 0.77
CA ASN A 49 60.77 -56.29 0.31
C ASN A 49 60.34 -57.74 0.59
N THR A 50 60.77 -58.29 1.68
CA THR A 50 60.37 -59.62 2.12
C THR A 50 59.34 -59.51 3.25
N LEU A 51 58.26 -60.25 3.12
CA LEU A 51 57.26 -60.45 4.14
C LEU A 51 57.50 -61.73 4.91
N THR A 52 57.63 -61.62 6.20
CA THR A 52 57.75 -62.82 7.09
C THR A 52 56.62 -62.73 8.11
N ILE A 53 55.82 -63.77 8.19
CA ILE A 53 54.74 -63.89 9.17
C ILE A 53 55.27 -64.83 10.28
N LYS A 54 55.16 -64.36 11.52
CA LYS A 54 55.58 -65.15 12.68
C LYS A 54 54.37 -65.36 13.60
N CYS A 55 54.14 -66.65 13.95
CA CYS A 55 53.16 -67.08 14.93
C CYS A 55 53.86 -67.91 16.02
N GLY A 56 54.12 -67.33 17.16
CA GLY A 56 54.97 -67.98 18.20
C GLY A 56 56.34 -68.30 17.66
N ASP A 57 56.72 -69.56 17.78
CA ASP A 57 58.02 -70.07 17.28
C ASP A 57 58.00 -70.51 15.79
N ILE A 58 56.82 -70.45 15.17
CA ILE A 58 56.66 -70.83 13.76
C ILE A 58 56.91 -69.59 12.93
N VAL A 59 57.86 -69.63 12.04
CA VAL A 59 58.19 -68.58 11.08
C VAL A 59 57.79 -69.06 9.69
N SER A 60 57.00 -68.33 8.98
CA SER A 60 56.63 -68.62 7.60
C SER A 60 57.87 -68.62 6.69
N ASN A 61 57.77 -69.23 5.53
CA ASN A 61 58.74 -68.98 4.47
C ASN A 61 58.70 -67.50 4.13
N THR A 62 59.85 -66.92 3.91
CA THR A 62 60.00 -65.55 3.50
C THR A 62 59.45 -65.43 2.07
N VAL A 63 58.41 -64.65 1.93
CA VAL A 63 57.79 -64.34 0.61
C VAL A 63 58.34 -62.99 0.14
N GLN A 64 58.96 -63.01 -1.03
CA GLN A 64 59.25 -61.71 -1.69
C GLN A 64 57.94 -61.10 -2.16
N VAL A 65 57.52 -60.07 -1.48
CA VAL A 65 56.49 -59.25 -1.96
C VAL A 65 57.12 -58.31 -3.00
N LYS A 66 56.69 -58.40 -4.24
CA LYS A 66 57.04 -57.33 -5.20
C LYS A 66 56.59 -56.04 -4.63
N SER A 67 57.55 -55.27 -4.18
CA SER A 67 57.31 -54.03 -3.50
C SER A 67 56.59 -53.04 -4.44
N ASN A 68 55.37 -52.79 -4.12
CA ASN A 68 54.79 -51.46 -4.32
C ASN A 68 54.80 -50.73 -2.96
N ALA A 69 55.96 -50.73 -2.28
CA ALA A 69 56.12 -49.98 -1.01
C ALA A 69 55.71 -48.51 -1.14
N ASN A 70 55.71 -47.96 -2.35
CA ASN A 70 55.18 -46.69 -2.67
C ASN A 70 53.65 -46.65 -2.87
N ARG A 71 52.97 -47.79 -3.03
CA ARG A 71 51.51 -47.81 -3.29
C ARG A 71 50.70 -47.23 -2.16
N PHE A 72 50.95 -47.67 -0.94
CA PHE A 72 50.19 -47.22 0.24
C PHE A 72 50.50 -45.77 0.66
N ASN A 73 51.63 -45.23 0.27
CA ASN A 73 52.04 -43.88 0.56
C ASN A 73 51.58 -42.87 -0.49
N LYS A 74 51.09 -43.31 -1.65
CA LYS A 74 50.71 -42.45 -2.78
C LYS A 74 49.22 -42.14 -2.83
N VAL A 75 48.40 -42.92 -2.15
CA VAL A 75 46.93 -42.74 -2.11
C VAL A 75 46.50 -42.56 -0.68
N THR A 76 45.91 -41.43 -0.41
CA THR A 76 45.36 -41.09 0.90
C THR A 76 43.88 -40.79 0.74
N GLN A 77 43.04 -41.50 1.49
CA GLN A 77 41.61 -41.16 1.57
C GLN A 77 41.42 -40.08 2.64
N GLY A 78 40.83 -38.97 2.25
CA GLY A 78 40.40 -37.92 3.17
C GLY A 78 38.98 -38.17 3.72
N ASP A 79 38.56 -37.34 4.65
CA ASP A 79 37.21 -37.37 5.16
C ASP A 79 36.21 -36.96 4.03
N ASN A 80 35.13 -37.73 3.91
CA ASN A 80 34.10 -37.40 2.93
C ASN A 80 33.25 -36.25 3.43
N THR A 81 33.58 -35.05 2.94
CA THR A 81 32.85 -33.81 3.24
C THR A 81 31.80 -33.47 2.18
N ASN A 82 31.57 -34.35 1.20
CA ASN A 82 30.61 -34.13 0.15
C ASN A 82 29.18 -34.01 0.71
N ARG A 83 28.45 -33.10 0.18
CA ARG A 83 27.00 -32.94 0.46
C ARG A 83 26.26 -34.18 -0.08
N THR A 84 25.41 -34.77 0.73
CA THR A 84 24.64 -35.97 0.35
C THR A 84 23.18 -35.65 -0.02
N VAL A 85 22.73 -34.43 0.20
CA VAL A 85 21.38 -33.98 -0.15
C VAL A 85 21.45 -32.68 -0.96
N PHE A 86 20.84 -32.69 -2.12
CA PHE A 86 20.73 -31.57 -3.03
C PHE A 86 19.24 -31.24 -3.25
N TYR A 87 18.92 -30.01 -3.60
CA TYR A 87 17.54 -29.58 -3.72
C TYR A 87 17.20 -29.12 -5.15
N THR A 88 16.03 -29.54 -5.66
CA THR A 88 15.57 -29.24 -7.02
C THR A 88 15.04 -27.81 -7.13
N ASN A 89 14.45 -27.26 -6.06
CA ASN A 89 13.79 -25.96 -5.97
C ASN A 89 14.68 -24.89 -5.30
N THR A 90 15.97 -24.92 -5.57
CA THR A 90 16.93 -23.93 -5.08
C THR A 90 17.25 -22.87 -6.13
N SER A 91 17.95 -21.79 -5.71
CA SER A 91 18.43 -20.76 -6.63
C SER A 91 19.48 -21.29 -7.61
N GLN A 92 19.63 -20.63 -8.76
CA GLN A 92 20.68 -20.95 -9.72
C GLN A 92 22.08 -20.78 -9.11
N GLU A 93 22.29 -19.74 -8.31
CA GLU A 93 23.54 -19.51 -7.59
C GLU A 93 23.95 -20.69 -6.69
N GLU A 94 22.97 -21.29 -6.01
CA GLU A 94 23.22 -22.48 -5.17
C GLU A 94 23.46 -23.72 -6.02
N LYS A 95 22.73 -23.93 -7.14
CA LYS A 95 22.94 -25.02 -8.09
C LYS A 95 24.34 -24.97 -8.73
N ASP A 96 24.83 -23.76 -8.99
CA ASP A 96 26.19 -23.58 -9.54
C ASP A 96 27.27 -24.09 -8.60
N ASN A 97 26.99 -24.22 -7.32
CA ASN A 97 27.88 -24.79 -6.30
C ASN A 97 27.68 -26.31 -6.07
N TYR A 98 26.72 -26.94 -6.75
CA TYR A 98 26.46 -28.36 -6.59
C TYR A 98 27.52 -29.19 -7.28
N LYS A 99 28.33 -29.85 -6.48
CA LYS A 99 29.44 -30.71 -6.94
C LYS A 99 29.72 -31.84 -6.00
N LEU A 100 30.37 -32.88 -6.52
CA LEU A 100 31.01 -33.96 -5.78
C LEU A 100 32.50 -33.83 -6.01
N VAL A 101 33.29 -34.13 -4.99
CA VAL A 101 34.75 -34.05 -5.06
C VAL A 101 35.31 -35.36 -4.52
N SER A 102 36.22 -35.96 -5.27
CA SER A 102 36.94 -37.17 -4.78
C SER A 102 37.65 -36.86 -3.47
N THR A 103 37.48 -37.76 -2.52
CA THR A 103 38.17 -37.67 -1.22
C THR A 103 39.58 -38.23 -1.27
N TYR A 104 39.92 -38.90 -2.35
CA TYR A 104 41.27 -39.46 -2.51
C TYR A 104 42.25 -38.43 -3.04
N THR A 105 43.39 -38.33 -2.35
CA THR A 105 44.56 -37.61 -2.83
C THR A 105 45.61 -38.60 -3.26
N VAL A 106 46.16 -38.36 -4.44
CA VAL A 106 47.17 -39.25 -5.02
C VAL A 106 48.42 -38.43 -5.33
N ASP A 107 49.57 -38.89 -4.81
CA ASP A 107 50.87 -38.33 -5.16
C ASP A 107 51.44 -39.12 -6.35
N SER A 108 51.12 -38.66 -7.56
CA SER A 108 51.49 -39.29 -8.81
C SER A 108 51.75 -38.27 -9.88
N GLU A 109 52.67 -38.58 -10.82
CA GLU A 109 52.93 -37.72 -11.99
C GLU A 109 51.80 -37.71 -13.02
N SER A 110 50.96 -38.75 -13.00
CA SER A 110 49.81 -38.89 -13.88
C SER A 110 48.59 -39.41 -13.12
N ILE A 111 47.55 -38.60 -13.05
CA ILE A 111 46.30 -38.96 -12.42
C ILE A 111 45.13 -38.62 -13.37
N SER A 112 44.14 -39.51 -13.42
CA SER A 112 42.91 -39.29 -14.15
C SER A 112 41.71 -39.70 -13.32
N TYR A 113 40.58 -39.05 -13.55
CA TYR A 113 39.32 -39.30 -12.87
C TYR A 113 38.28 -39.68 -13.92
N ASN A 114 37.66 -40.84 -13.77
CA ASN A 114 36.60 -41.31 -14.66
C ASN A 114 35.32 -41.52 -13.87
N TRP A 115 34.34 -40.63 -14.11
CA TRP A 115 33.05 -40.67 -13.45
C TRP A 115 32.06 -41.50 -14.26
N TYR A 116 31.36 -42.43 -13.60
CA TYR A 116 30.37 -43.28 -14.26
C TYR A 116 29.24 -43.70 -13.33
N SER A 117 28.15 -44.19 -13.92
CA SER A 117 27.03 -44.80 -13.24
C SER A 117 26.91 -46.27 -13.68
N THR A 118 26.56 -47.14 -12.74
CA THR A 118 26.21 -48.53 -13.02
C THR A 118 24.70 -48.74 -13.09
N ASN A 119 23.90 -47.66 -12.89
CA ASN A 119 22.45 -47.71 -12.94
C ASN A 119 21.98 -47.58 -14.40
N SER A 120 21.12 -48.51 -14.83
CA SER A 120 20.53 -48.46 -16.18
C SER A 120 19.52 -47.35 -16.40
N ALA A 121 19.06 -46.69 -15.33
CA ALA A 121 18.05 -45.61 -15.41
C ALA A 121 18.65 -44.24 -15.69
N TYR A 122 19.97 -44.07 -15.50
CA TYR A 122 20.67 -42.81 -15.75
C TYR A 122 22.17 -43.03 -15.98
N SER A 123 22.73 -42.18 -16.82
CA SER A 123 24.20 -42.12 -17.05
C SER A 123 24.84 -41.03 -16.17
N ALA A 124 26.17 -41.05 -16.07
CA ALA A 124 26.89 -39.94 -15.42
C ALA A 124 26.71 -38.62 -16.16
N ASP A 125 26.71 -38.63 -17.49
CA ASP A 125 26.53 -37.44 -18.32
C ASP A 125 25.13 -36.75 -18.15
N GLU A 126 24.11 -37.53 -17.79
CA GLU A 126 22.79 -36.98 -17.45
C GLU A 126 22.79 -36.32 -16.06
N LEU A 127 23.68 -36.73 -15.17
CA LEU A 127 23.80 -36.19 -13.81
C LEU A 127 24.78 -35.03 -13.70
N GLY A 128 25.63 -34.81 -14.69
CA GLY A 128 26.61 -33.74 -14.66
C GLY A 128 27.82 -33.94 -15.54
N ALA A 129 28.92 -33.29 -15.20
CA ALA A 129 30.17 -33.41 -15.92
C ALA A 129 31.38 -33.26 -15.01
N ALA A 130 32.43 -34.02 -15.33
CA ALA A 130 33.74 -33.87 -14.70
C ALA A 130 34.34 -32.50 -15.02
N VAL A 131 34.92 -31.84 -14.04
CA VAL A 131 35.57 -30.53 -14.23
C VAL A 131 37.01 -30.75 -14.67
N SER A 132 37.32 -30.33 -15.88
CA SER A 132 38.65 -30.47 -16.44
C SER A 132 39.72 -29.72 -15.62
N GLY A 133 40.83 -30.39 -15.31
CA GLY A 133 41.94 -29.79 -14.57
C GLY A 133 41.69 -29.65 -13.06
N SER A 134 40.60 -30.22 -12.53
CA SER A 134 40.32 -30.27 -11.08
C SER A 134 40.82 -31.58 -10.48
N ASN A 135 40.92 -31.59 -9.15
CA ASN A 135 41.28 -32.80 -8.39
C ASN A 135 40.03 -33.67 -8.16
N GLY A 136 39.53 -34.30 -9.24
CA GLY A 136 38.37 -35.17 -9.15
C GLY A 136 37.06 -34.50 -8.82
N GLU A 137 36.84 -33.28 -9.32
CA GLU A 137 35.56 -32.56 -9.15
C GLU A 137 34.58 -32.95 -10.26
N PHE A 138 33.32 -33.19 -9.87
CA PHE A 138 32.20 -33.46 -10.75
C PHE A 138 31.09 -32.46 -10.47
N LYS A 139 30.80 -31.59 -11.42
CA LYS A 139 29.70 -30.62 -11.30
C LYS A 139 28.38 -31.28 -11.66
N LEU A 140 27.41 -31.21 -10.75
CA LEU A 140 26.07 -31.74 -10.96
C LEU A 140 25.27 -30.86 -11.93
N ALA A 141 24.40 -31.49 -12.72
CA ALA A 141 23.51 -30.78 -13.65
C ALA A 141 22.37 -30.07 -12.92
N ASP A 142 21.85 -28.97 -13.50
CA ASP A 142 20.82 -28.12 -12.88
C ASP A 142 19.45 -28.80 -12.79
N ASN A 143 19.16 -29.75 -13.67
CA ASN A 143 17.83 -30.32 -13.88
C ASN A 143 17.73 -31.82 -13.47
N ILE A 144 18.47 -32.23 -12.47
CA ILE A 144 18.38 -33.60 -11.97
C ILE A 144 17.02 -33.79 -11.27
N PRO A 145 16.19 -34.78 -11.68
CA PRO A 145 14.92 -35.07 -11.02
C PRO A 145 15.08 -35.45 -9.55
N ALA A 146 14.00 -35.32 -8.77
CA ALA A 146 14.00 -35.85 -7.42
C ALA A 146 14.19 -37.38 -7.42
N GLY A 147 15.13 -37.86 -6.61
CA GLY A 147 15.49 -39.27 -6.57
C GLY A 147 16.77 -39.53 -5.79
N ASN A 148 17.11 -40.82 -5.67
CA ASN A 148 18.38 -41.28 -5.07
C ASN A 148 19.34 -41.71 -6.18
N TYR A 149 20.55 -41.24 -6.10
CA TYR A 149 21.56 -41.41 -7.13
C TYR A 149 22.84 -42.00 -6.55
N VAL A 150 23.53 -42.77 -7.38
CA VAL A 150 24.84 -43.33 -7.08
C VAL A 150 25.78 -43.08 -8.26
N LEU A 151 26.89 -42.43 -7.99
CA LEU A 151 27.98 -42.26 -8.95
C LEU A 151 29.24 -42.95 -8.41
N TYR A 152 30.07 -43.39 -9.30
CA TYR A 152 31.39 -43.92 -9.03
C TYR A 152 32.43 -43.05 -9.71
N CYS A 153 33.58 -42.90 -9.07
CA CYS A 153 34.74 -42.25 -9.65
C CYS A 153 35.92 -43.20 -9.56
N ASP A 154 36.43 -43.64 -10.72
CA ASP A 154 37.69 -44.37 -10.79
C ASP A 154 38.84 -43.38 -10.83
N ILE A 155 39.66 -43.38 -9.82
CA ILE A 155 40.88 -42.59 -9.70
C ILE A 155 42.02 -43.47 -10.20
N THR A 156 42.44 -43.24 -11.44
CA THR A 156 43.55 -43.99 -12.06
C THR A 156 44.83 -43.17 -11.99
N TYR A 157 45.86 -43.74 -11.45
CA TYR A 157 47.16 -43.09 -11.30
C TYR A 157 48.29 -43.99 -11.77
N SER A 158 49.40 -43.40 -12.18
CA SER A 158 50.58 -44.09 -12.68
C SER A 158 51.82 -43.58 -11.96
N ASP A 159 52.73 -44.52 -11.70
CA ASP A 159 54.07 -44.25 -11.14
C ASP A 159 55.18 -44.36 -12.18
N GLY A 160 54.80 -44.40 -13.43
CA GLY A 160 55.70 -44.52 -14.57
C GLY A 160 55.84 -45.96 -15.05
N ASP A 161 55.78 -46.97 -14.15
CA ASP A 161 55.95 -48.37 -14.50
C ASP A 161 54.63 -49.17 -14.39
N SER A 162 53.70 -48.74 -13.58
CA SER A 162 52.42 -49.41 -13.39
C SER A 162 51.26 -48.38 -13.28
N THR A 163 50.07 -48.82 -13.69
CA THR A 163 48.82 -48.01 -13.56
C THR A 163 47.89 -48.71 -12.60
N GLU A 164 47.34 -47.98 -11.66
CA GLU A 164 46.45 -48.50 -10.63
C GLU A 164 45.16 -47.64 -10.57
N THR A 165 44.09 -48.24 -10.11
CA THR A 165 42.80 -47.62 -10.03
C THR A 165 42.18 -47.86 -8.67
N VAL A 166 41.68 -46.77 -8.05
CA VAL A 166 40.85 -46.83 -6.84
C VAL A 166 39.46 -46.30 -7.20
N THR A 167 38.43 -47.00 -6.80
CA THR A 167 37.04 -46.60 -7.07
C THR A 167 36.42 -46.01 -5.82
N GLU A 168 35.90 -44.80 -5.95
CA GLU A 168 35.14 -44.13 -4.90
C GLU A 168 33.63 -44.11 -5.26
N LYS A 169 32.78 -44.32 -4.27
CA LYS A 169 31.35 -44.38 -4.43
C LYS A 169 30.70 -43.18 -3.77
N PHE A 170 29.85 -42.45 -4.52
CA PHE A 170 29.09 -41.32 -4.05
C PHE A 170 27.61 -41.66 -4.07
N THR A 171 26.95 -41.52 -2.91
CA THR A 171 25.50 -41.70 -2.78
C THR A 171 24.89 -40.38 -2.37
N PHE A 172 23.93 -39.91 -3.14
CA PHE A 172 23.27 -38.63 -2.86
C PHE A 172 21.80 -38.64 -3.27
N THR A 173 21.04 -37.67 -2.73
CA THR A 173 19.61 -37.55 -2.96
C THR A 173 19.31 -36.16 -3.49
N TYR A 174 18.53 -36.09 -4.58
CA TYR A 174 17.83 -34.86 -4.99
C TYR A 174 16.40 -34.92 -4.49
N LYS A 175 15.93 -33.85 -3.86
CA LYS A 175 14.55 -33.71 -3.39
C LYS A 175 14.10 -32.25 -3.40
N GLU A 176 12.80 -32.02 -3.34
CA GLU A 176 12.29 -30.68 -3.03
C GLU A 176 12.61 -30.33 -1.58
N CYS A 177 13.03 -29.10 -1.36
CA CYS A 177 13.20 -28.58 -0.02
C CYS A 177 11.84 -28.12 0.50
N ALA A 178 11.39 -28.66 1.63
CA ALA A 178 10.17 -28.24 2.30
C ALA A 178 10.36 -26.99 3.20
N HIS A 179 11.59 -26.43 3.20
CA HIS A 179 11.96 -25.23 3.99
C HIS A 179 11.74 -25.37 5.51
N GLU A 180 11.71 -26.60 6.04
CA GLU A 180 11.35 -26.92 7.44
C GLU A 180 12.28 -26.28 8.48
N ASN A 181 13.53 -25.99 8.13
CA ASN A 181 14.52 -25.39 9.05
C ASN A 181 14.52 -23.84 8.99
N GLY A 182 13.54 -23.27 8.28
CA GLY A 182 13.38 -21.82 8.16
C GLY A 182 14.42 -21.14 7.28
N TYR A 183 14.46 -19.81 7.40
CA TYR A 183 15.30 -18.93 6.58
C TYR A 183 16.27 -18.14 7.46
N SER A 184 17.45 -17.83 6.90
CA SER A 184 18.40 -16.86 7.43
C SER A 184 18.72 -15.84 6.34
N ASP A 185 18.61 -14.54 6.63
CA ASP A 185 18.83 -13.46 5.66
C ASP A 185 18.02 -13.63 4.36
N GLY A 186 16.77 -14.09 4.51
CA GLY A 186 15.85 -14.32 3.39
C GLY A 186 16.16 -15.55 2.54
N LYS A 187 17.18 -16.34 2.89
CA LYS A 187 17.56 -17.58 2.22
C LYS A 187 17.25 -18.78 3.11
N CYS A 188 16.68 -19.83 2.53
CA CYS A 188 16.46 -21.08 3.22
C CYS A 188 17.80 -21.66 3.69
N THR A 189 17.89 -22.02 4.96
CA THR A 189 19.13 -22.56 5.55
C THR A 189 19.55 -23.92 4.98
N ASN A 190 18.62 -24.66 4.39
CA ASN A 190 18.88 -25.95 3.79
C ASN A 190 19.28 -25.89 2.31
N CYS A 191 18.53 -25.11 1.52
CA CYS A 191 18.65 -25.12 0.07
C CYS A 191 19.12 -23.77 -0.53
N GLY A 192 19.27 -22.73 0.26
CA GLY A 192 19.64 -21.41 -0.23
C GLY A 192 18.58 -20.69 -1.08
N ALA A 193 17.40 -21.29 -1.29
CA ALA A 193 16.32 -20.64 -2.04
C ALA A 193 15.88 -19.37 -1.33
N LEU A 194 15.61 -18.33 -2.11
CA LEU A 194 15.01 -17.10 -1.58
C LEU A 194 13.59 -17.38 -1.12
N CYS A 195 13.21 -16.78 -0.02
CA CYS A 195 11.81 -16.76 0.42
C CYS A 195 10.96 -16.02 -0.61
N ASP A 196 9.84 -16.58 -1.01
CA ASP A 196 8.89 -15.96 -1.93
C ASP A 196 7.98 -14.93 -1.24
N HIS A 197 8.09 -14.86 0.09
CA HIS A 197 7.31 -13.95 0.93
C HIS A 197 5.79 -14.08 0.75
N SER A 198 5.30 -15.26 0.42
CA SER A 198 3.86 -15.50 0.18
C SER A 198 3.02 -15.48 1.45
N ASN A 199 3.63 -15.59 2.62
CA ASN A 199 2.99 -15.66 3.92
C ASN A 199 3.41 -14.48 4.80
N ILE A 200 2.71 -13.34 4.64
CA ILE A 200 2.99 -12.11 5.39
C ILE A 200 1.97 -11.94 6.51
N ASP A 201 2.43 -11.69 7.72
CA ASP A 201 1.61 -11.26 8.85
C ASP A 201 1.17 -9.80 8.63
N ILE A 202 -0.12 -9.58 8.39
CA ILE A 202 -0.71 -8.26 8.11
C ILE A 202 -0.66 -7.31 9.32
N ASP A 203 -0.51 -7.83 10.53
CA ASP A 203 -0.44 -6.98 11.72
C ASP A 203 0.97 -6.42 11.94
N THR A 204 1.98 -7.22 11.64
CA THR A 204 3.39 -6.84 11.86
C THR A 204 4.16 -6.46 10.61
N GLY A 205 3.66 -6.81 9.42
CA GLY A 205 4.36 -6.60 8.14
C GLY A 205 5.59 -7.50 7.97
N LYS A 206 5.65 -8.61 8.70
CA LYS A 206 6.74 -9.59 8.63
C LYS A 206 6.33 -10.81 7.82
N CYS A 207 7.28 -11.33 7.05
CA CYS A 207 7.13 -12.66 6.50
C CYS A 207 7.22 -13.70 7.63
N ASN A 208 6.19 -14.54 7.76
CA ASN A 208 6.14 -15.58 8.80
C ASN A 208 7.22 -16.67 8.60
N GLU A 209 7.74 -16.79 7.40
CA GLU A 209 8.72 -17.82 7.07
C GLU A 209 10.16 -17.36 7.31
N CYS A 210 10.52 -16.16 6.83
CA CYS A 210 11.90 -15.67 6.90
C CYS A 210 12.09 -14.47 7.84
N ALA A 211 11.04 -14.01 8.50
CA ALA A 211 11.01 -12.84 9.38
C ALA A 211 11.46 -11.52 8.72
N HIS A 212 11.57 -11.48 7.38
CA HIS A 212 11.83 -10.23 6.66
C HIS A 212 10.77 -9.19 6.98
N GLN A 213 11.21 -7.99 7.35
CA GLN A 213 10.33 -6.88 7.71
C GLN A 213 10.12 -5.95 6.52
N PHE A 214 8.91 -5.88 6.01
CA PHE A 214 8.54 -4.95 4.95
C PHE A 214 8.30 -3.53 5.48
N VAL A 215 8.52 -2.54 4.62
CA VAL A 215 8.16 -1.14 4.89
C VAL A 215 6.65 -0.94 4.71
N ALA A 216 6.09 -1.53 3.67
CA ALA A 216 4.67 -1.46 3.40
C ALA A 216 4.15 -2.77 2.78
N THR A 217 2.87 -3.03 2.97
CA THR A 217 2.15 -4.09 2.23
C THR A 217 1.00 -3.49 1.45
N ILE A 218 0.64 -4.14 0.35
CA ILE A 218 -0.61 -3.88 -0.37
C ILE A 218 -1.49 -5.13 -0.34
N SER A 219 -2.76 -4.94 -0.05
CA SER A 219 -3.80 -5.95 -0.22
C SER A 219 -4.89 -5.44 -1.14
N THR A 220 -5.47 -6.33 -1.95
CA THR A 220 -6.54 -6.02 -2.89
C THR A 220 -7.66 -7.03 -2.72
N ASP A 221 -8.90 -6.57 -2.49
CA ASP A 221 -10.13 -7.39 -2.49
C ASP A 221 -10.02 -8.74 -1.76
N GLY A 222 -9.43 -8.74 -0.57
CA GLY A 222 -9.30 -9.95 0.27
C GLY A 222 -8.21 -10.93 -0.18
N ASN A 223 -7.35 -10.55 -1.12
CA ASN A 223 -6.16 -11.31 -1.49
C ASN A 223 -5.09 -11.22 -0.39
N ALA A 224 -4.18 -12.20 -0.38
CA ALA A 224 -3.03 -12.18 0.51
C ALA A 224 -2.19 -10.91 0.27
N PRO A 225 -1.65 -10.27 1.33
CA PRO A 225 -0.87 -9.07 1.19
C PRO A 225 0.46 -9.34 0.46
N THR A 226 0.86 -8.40 -0.38
CA THR A 226 2.19 -8.37 -1.01
C THR A 226 3.05 -7.34 -0.31
N GLY A 227 4.27 -7.70 0.07
CA GLY A 227 5.21 -6.85 0.79
C GLY A 227 6.16 -6.07 -0.11
N TYR A 228 6.56 -4.88 0.32
CA TYR A 228 7.48 -3.99 -0.38
C TYR A 228 8.46 -3.35 0.59
N ASP A 229 9.70 -3.22 0.16
CA ASP A 229 10.77 -2.57 0.92
C ASP A 229 10.77 -1.05 0.78
N THR A 230 9.95 -0.51 -0.11
CA THR A 230 9.73 0.93 -0.22
C THR A 230 8.25 1.25 -0.46
N LEU A 231 7.79 2.38 0.09
CA LEU A 231 6.44 2.88 -0.17
C LEU A 231 6.23 3.26 -1.64
N ALA A 232 7.27 3.74 -2.31
CA ALA A 232 7.20 4.13 -3.71
C ALA A 232 6.92 2.92 -4.61
N ASP A 233 7.60 1.79 -4.40
CA ASP A 233 7.36 0.56 -5.16
C ASP A 233 5.98 0.00 -4.86
N CYS A 234 5.56 0.02 -3.59
CA CYS A 234 4.22 -0.37 -3.18
C CYS A 234 3.15 0.44 -3.93
N LEU A 235 3.24 1.77 -3.95
CA LEU A 235 2.27 2.63 -4.64
C LEU A 235 2.36 2.55 -6.16
N ASN A 236 3.52 2.22 -6.74
CA ASN A 236 3.65 1.96 -8.18
C ASN A 236 3.00 0.64 -8.62
N SER A 237 2.81 -0.32 -7.70
CA SER A 237 2.13 -1.59 -7.98
C SER A 237 0.59 -1.48 -7.91
N VAL A 238 0.05 -0.37 -7.38
CA VAL A 238 -1.40 -0.11 -7.32
C VAL A 238 -2.00 -0.08 -8.73
N THR A 239 -3.08 -0.81 -8.93
CA THR A 239 -3.82 -0.87 -10.21
C THR A 239 -5.12 -0.08 -10.17
N ALA A 240 -5.63 0.34 -11.35
CA ALA A 240 -6.75 1.28 -11.46
C ALA A 240 -8.12 0.72 -11.03
N ASP A 241 -8.32 -0.59 -11.12
CA ASP A 241 -9.65 -1.21 -11.11
C ASP A 241 -9.96 -2.02 -9.82
N THR A 242 -9.14 -1.87 -8.78
CA THR A 242 -9.28 -2.62 -7.52
C THR A 242 -9.28 -1.69 -6.31
N GLU A 243 -9.95 -2.10 -5.24
CA GLU A 243 -9.79 -1.46 -3.93
C GLU A 243 -8.41 -1.84 -3.37
N ASN A 244 -7.52 -0.86 -3.33
CA ASN A 244 -6.15 -1.04 -2.87
C ASN A 244 -6.02 -0.51 -1.44
N TYR A 245 -5.58 -1.38 -0.54
CA TYR A 245 -5.30 -1.06 0.85
C TYR A 245 -3.81 -1.23 1.12
N VAL A 246 -3.14 -0.13 1.45
CA VAL A 246 -1.72 -0.11 1.80
C VAL A 246 -1.57 0.11 3.30
N LYS A 247 -0.76 -0.71 3.97
CA LYS A 247 -0.44 -0.56 5.39
C LYS A 247 1.07 -0.37 5.57
N ILE A 248 1.44 0.57 6.44
CA ILE A 248 2.84 0.94 6.71
C ILE A 248 3.30 0.33 8.02
N TYR A 249 4.55 -0.13 8.09
CA TYR A 249 5.10 -0.83 9.26
C TYR A 249 6.42 -0.23 9.78
N GLN A 250 6.91 0.82 9.17
CA GLN A 250 8.13 1.49 9.59
C GLN A 250 8.02 2.99 9.29
N ASP A 251 8.72 3.79 10.07
CA ASP A 251 8.89 5.20 9.74
C ASP A 251 9.70 5.33 8.45
N ILE A 252 9.26 6.23 7.56
CA ILE A 252 9.89 6.47 6.26
C ILE A 252 10.47 7.87 6.23
N GLY A 253 11.67 7.98 5.67
CA GLY A 253 12.39 9.24 5.53
C GLY A 253 13.10 9.70 6.80
N ASP A 254 13.92 10.73 6.65
CA ASP A 254 14.75 11.28 7.73
C ASP A 254 14.13 12.56 8.31
N ALA A 255 13.73 12.51 9.57
CA ALA A 255 13.17 13.65 10.29
C ALA A 255 14.17 14.82 10.43
N SER A 256 15.49 14.56 10.34
CA SER A 256 16.54 15.57 10.46
C SER A 256 16.93 16.23 9.13
N ALA A 257 16.45 15.68 8.01
CA ALA A 257 16.79 16.19 6.68
C ALA A 257 16.17 17.57 6.46
N THR A 258 17.00 18.55 6.16
CA THR A 258 16.57 19.90 5.75
C THR A 258 16.51 20.05 4.22
N ALA A 259 16.68 18.96 3.49
CA ALA A 259 16.71 18.90 2.04
C ALA A 259 15.33 18.98 1.39
N THR A 260 15.29 18.99 0.07
CA THR A 260 14.05 18.90 -0.73
C THR A 260 13.25 17.66 -0.36
N LEU A 261 11.92 17.83 -0.19
CA LEU A 261 11.00 16.73 0.11
C LEU A 261 11.03 15.67 -0.99
N ASP A 262 11.21 14.41 -0.61
CA ASP A 262 11.02 13.31 -1.53
C ASP A 262 9.56 13.20 -1.94
N THR A 263 9.29 13.15 -3.24
CA THR A 263 7.92 13.10 -3.75
C THR A 263 7.54 11.68 -4.15
N ILE A 264 6.48 11.18 -3.54
CA ILE A 264 5.84 9.91 -3.90
C ILE A 264 4.47 10.24 -4.50
N ASP A 265 4.26 9.87 -5.76
CA ASP A 265 3.02 10.17 -6.46
C ASP A 265 2.00 9.04 -6.29
N VAL A 266 0.80 9.40 -5.87
CA VAL A 266 -0.39 8.52 -5.82
C VAL A 266 -1.10 8.64 -7.17
N LYS A 267 -1.05 7.57 -7.97
CA LYS A 267 -1.52 7.55 -9.38
C LYS A 267 -2.89 6.89 -9.55
N HIS A 268 -3.34 6.12 -8.58
CA HIS A 268 -4.58 5.36 -8.57
C HIS A 268 -5.27 5.50 -7.22
N ASN A 269 -6.54 5.13 -7.15
CA ASN A 269 -7.29 5.13 -5.91
C ASN A 269 -6.65 4.16 -4.91
N VAL A 270 -6.39 4.65 -3.71
CA VAL A 270 -5.74 3.86 -2.66
C VAL A 270 -6.14 4.36 -1.28
N MET A 271 -6.28 3.44 -0.35
CA MET A 271 -6.35 3.71 1.07
C MET A 271 -5.00 3.40 1.71
N ILE A 272 -4.42 4.35 2.44
CA ILE A 272 -3.16 4.16 3.16
C ILE A 272 -3.44 4.22 4.66
N ASP A 273 -3.09 3.14 5.37
CA ASP A 273 -3.03 3.10 6.83
C ASP A 273 -1.59 3.36 7.28
N LEU A 274 -1.37 4.47 7.93
CA LEU A 274 -0.07 4.83 8.51
C LEU A 274 0.30 3.99 9.72
N ASN A 275 -0.67 3.33 10.37
CA ASN A 275 -0.45 2.38 11.45
C ASN A 275 0.44 2.92 12.60
N GLY A 276 0.37 4.22 12.89
CA GLY A 276 1.21 4.89 13.90
C GLY A 276 2.60 5.33 13.42
N HIS A 277 2.92 5.10 12.15
CA HIS A 277 4.22 5.45 11.58
C HIS A 277 4.25 6.83 10.93
N LYS A 278 5.47 7.31 10.66
CA LYS A 278 5.74 8.65 10.16
C LYS A 278 6.29 8.63 8.75
N LEU A 279 5.76 9.51 7.91
CA LEU A 279 6.32 9.86 6.60
C LEU A 279 7.11 11.18 6.74
N ASN A 280 8.37 11.06 7.21
CA ASN A 280 9.24 12.19 7.44
C ASN A 280 9.89 12.65 6.14
N ASN A 281 9.89 13.97 5.91
CA ASN A 281 10.45 14.57 4.70
C ASN A 281 9.89 14.01 3.38
N ILE A 282 8.66 13.49 3.44
CA ILE A 282 7.92 12.91 2.31
C ILE A 282 6.78 13.83 1.91
N LYS A 283 6.62 14.00 0.60
CA LYS A 283 5.49 14.67 -0.05
C LYS A 283 4.66 13.65 -0.82
N LEU A 284 3.46 13.39 -0.36
CA LEU A 284 2.48 12.59 -1.11
C LEU A 284 1.80 13.47 -2.18
N GLY A 285 2.10 13.24 -3.44
CA GLY A 285 1.45 13.91 -4.57
C GLY A 285 0.22 13.14 -5.05
N VAL A 286 -0.99 13.66 -4.78
CA VAL A 286 -2.24 13.02 -5.20
C VAL A 286 -2.62 13.51 -6.58
N ASN A 287 -2.82 12.60 -7.53
CA ASN A 287 -3.12 12.89 -8.93
C ASN A 287 -2.00 13.67 -9.64
N LYS A 288 -0.98 12.97 -10.09
CA LYS A 288 0.11 13.57 -10.89
C LYS A 288 -0.45 14.11 -12.21
N LEU A 289 -0.09 15.35 -12.57
CA LEU A 289 -0.42 15.96 -13.86
C LEU A 289 -0.17 15.00 -15.04
N GLY A 290 -1.23 14.68 -15.78
CA GLY A 290 -1.15 13.88 -17.01
C GLY A 290 -1.39 12.38 -16.86
N VAL A 291 -1.75 11.86 -15.67
CA VAL A 291 -2.02 10.43 -15.49
C VAL A 291 -3.53 10.18 -15.43
N ASN A 292 -4.20 10.36 -14.33
CA ASN A 292 -5.66 10.21 -14.21
C ASN A 292 -6.27 11.47 -13.59
N LYS A 293 -7.48 11.84 -14.04
CA LYS A 293 -8.14 13.05 -13.54
C LYS A 293 -8.79 12.87 -12.18
N ASP A 294 -9.17 11.66 -11.81
CA ASP A 294 -9.99 11.40 -10.62
C ASP A 294 -9.27 10.37 -9.71
N VAL A 295 -8.19 10.80 -9.07
CA VAL A 295 -7.47 9.95 -8.11
C VAL A 295 -7.85 10.33 -6.70
N THR A 296 -8.24 9.35 -5.92
CA THR A 296 -8.57 9.50 -4.50
C THR A 296 -7.53 8.80 -3.63
N LEU A 297 -6.88 9.56 -2.76
CA LEU A 297 -6.14 9.05 -1.62
C LEU A 297 -7.04 9.11 -0.39
N THR A 298 -7.34 7.95 0.21
CA THR A 298 -7.90 7.88 1.56
C THR A 298 -6.79 7.56 2.54
N LEU A 299 -6.71 8.29 3.64
CA LEU A 299 -5.66 8.10 4.63
C LEU A 299 -6.29 7.85 6.01
N THR A 300 -5.79 6.83 6.67
CA THR A 300 -6.06 6.54 8.08
C THR A 300 -4.75 6.34 8.84
N GLY A 301 -4.85 6.16 10.15
CA GLY A 301 -3.70 5.92 11.01
C GLY A 301 -4.04 6.10 12.46
N THR A 302 -3.27 5.47 13.34
CA THR A 302 -3.40 5.55 14.80
C THR A 302 -2.59 6.71 15.36
N ALA A 303 -2.68 6.93 16.68
CA ALA A 303 -1.92 7.97 17.37
C ALA A 303 -0.41 7.81 17.11
N GLY A 304 0.25 8.90 16.79
CA GLY A 304 1.68 8.96 16.40
C GLY A 304 1.90 8.99 14.89
N SER A 305 0.86 8.75 14.10
CA SER A 305 0.92 8.88 12.63
C SER A 305 1.20 10.33 12.22
N TYR A 306 2.15 10.49 11.29
CA TYR A 306 2.56 11.81 10.82
C TYR A 306 2.88 11.79 9.32
N VAL A 307 2.55 12.87 8.63
CA VAL A 307 2.93 13.09 7.22
C VAL A 307 3.47 14.52 7.06
N THR A 308 4.68 14.65 6.51
CA THR A 308 5.26 15.98 6.29
C THR A 308 4.42 16.80 5.31
N GLN A 309 4.06 16.27 4.16
CA GLN A 309 3.24 17.03 3.22
C GLN A 309 2.30 16.14 2.40
N VAL A 310 1.06 16.57 2.25
CA VAL A 310 0.14 16.05 1.23
C VAL A 310 -0.14 17.17 0.23
N TYR A 311 0.05 16.88 -1.05
CA TYR A 311 -0.14 17.81 -2.14
C TYR A 311 -1.23 17.32 -3.10
N VAL A 312 -2.44 17.85 -2.96
CA VAL A 312 -3.59 17.46 -3.78
C VAL A 312 -3.59 18.29 -5.05
N ARG A 313 -3.31 17.63 -6.17
CA ARG A 313 -3.04 18.24 -7.47
C ARG A 313 -4.29 18.75 -8.15
N LYS A 314 -4.10 19.79 -8.95
CA LYS A 314 -5.11 20.39 -9.82
C LYS A 314 -5.76 19.34 -10.75
N GLY A 315 -7.08 19.47 -10.93
CA GLY A 315 -7.81 18.76 -11.97
C GLY A 315 -8.41 17.41 -11.54
N GLY A 316 -8.81 17.24 -10.27
CA GLY A 316 -9.59 16.09 -9.81
C GLY A 316 -8.92 15.23 -8.74
N GLY A 317 -7.79 15.68 -8.17
CA GLY A 317 -7.21 15.04 -6.98
C GLY A 317 -8.18 15.14 -5.80
N SER A 318 -8.37 14.04 -5.09
CA SER A 318 -9.20 13.94 -3.88
C SER A 318 -8.36 13.38 -2.75
N PHE A 319 -8.31 14.07 -1.62
CA PHE A 319 -7.69 13.60 -0.40
C PHE A 319 -8.76 13.48 0.67
N ILE A 320 -8.95 12.27 1.18
CA ILE A 320 -9.92 11.95 2.22
C ILE A 320 -9.17 11.49 3.45
N ILE A 321 -9.46 12.06 4.59
CA ILE A 321 -8.99 11.59 5.88
C ILE A 321 -10.15 10.84 6.54
N ASP A 322 -9.91 9.58 6.83
CA ASP A 322 -10.93 8.68 7.37
C ASP A 322 -11.40 9.10 8.75
N SER A 323 -12.61 8.70 9.13
CA SER A 323 -13.24 9.04 10.41
C SER A 323 -12.50 8.49 11.64
N GLU A 324 -11.79 7.40 11.49
CA GLU A 324 -11.01 6.78 12.57
C GLU A 324 -9.57 7.29 12.64
N ALA A 325 -9.15 8.10 11.68
CA ALA A 325 -7.78 8.61 11.60
C ALA A 325 -7.39 9.48 12.80
N ASN A 326 -6.17 9.24 13.28
CA ASN A 326 -5.51 10.09 14.27
C ASN A 326 -4.12 10.45 13.74
N VAL A 327 -4.02 11.57 13.01
CA VAL A 327 -2.87 11.89 12.16
C VAL A 327 -2.48 13.36 12.30
N GLU A 328 -1.17 13.60 12.33
CA GLU A 328 -0.58 14.92 12.28
C GLU A 328 0.03 15.21 10.90
N PHE A 329 -0.14 16.43 10.41
CA PHE A 329 0.44 16.90 9.16
C PHE A 329 1.24 18.18 9.41
N ASN A 330 2.40 18.29 8.77
CA ASN A 330 3.03 19.61 8.70
C ASN A 330 2.26 20.47 7.70
N THR A 331 2.06 20.02 6.45
CA THR A 331 1.35 20.81 5.45
C THR A 331 0.37 19.97 4.63
N ILE A 332 -0.85 20.47 4.49
CA ILE A 332 -1.79 20.00 3.48
C ILE A 332 -1.97 21.10 2.44
N PHE A 333 -1.72 20.77 1.18
CA PHE A 333 -1.80 21.69 0.06
C PHE A 333 -2.87 21.22 -0.94
N VAL A 334 -3.87 22.05 -1.20
CA VAL A 334 -5.01 21.73 -2.08
C VAL A 334 -5.01 22.71 -3.26
N GLU A 335 -4.79 22.19 -4.47
CA GLU A 335 -4.81 22.99 -5.68
C GLU A 335 -6.24 23.21 -6.22
N ASP A 336 -6.31 24.07 -7.24
CA ASP A 336 -7.54 24.42 -7.93
C ASP A 336 -8.30 23.19 -8.47
N SER A 337 -9.60 23.14 -8.21
CA SER A 337 -10.48 22.03 -8.58
C SER A 337 -10.12 20.68 -7.92
N ALA A 338 -9.31 20.70 -6.85
CA ALA A 338 -9.04 19.55 -6.01
C ALA A 338 -9.96 19.52 -4.78
N ARG A 339 -10.00 18.39 -4.09
CA ARG A 339 -10.86 18.18 -2.95
C ARG A 339 -10.09 17.70 -1.73
N LEU A 340 -10.36 18.29 -0.57
CA LEU A 340 -10.02 17.77 0.75
C LEU A 340 -11.31 17.43 1.50
N ALA A 341 -11.38 16.24 2.09
CA ALA A 341 -12.45 15.88 3.00
C ALA A 341 -11.88 15.24 4.26
N VAL A 342 -12.07 15.87 5.39
CA VAL A 342 -11.80 15.29 6.71
C VAL A 342 -13.12 14.78 7.26
N ASN A 343 -13.23 13.46 7.46
CA ASN A 343 -14.47 12.86 7.94
C ASN A 343 -14.69 13.10 9.43
N ASP A 344 -15.96 13.19 9.83
CA ASP A 344 -16.32 13.42 11.23
C ASP A 344 -15.82 12.24 12.09
N GLY A 345 -15.22 12.56 13.24
CA GLY A 345 -14.57 11.59 14.12
C GLY A 345 -13.03 11.58 14.00
N ALA A 346 -12.48 12.00 12.86
CA ALA A 346 -11.04 12.10 12.68
C ALA A 346 -10.40 13.09 13.66
N LYS A 347 -9.24 12.71 14.21
CA LYS A 347 -8.39 13.56 15.06
C LYS A 347 -7.22 14.05 14.23
N VAL A 348 -7.34 15.27 13.72
CA VAL A 348 -6.37 15.83 12.78
C VAL A 348 -5.78 17.10 13.31
N THR A 349 -4.46 17.19 13.23
CA THR A 349 -3.70 18.42 13.44
C THR A 349 -2.87 18.71 12.20
N THR A 350 -2.87 19.94 11.70
CA THR A 350 -1.94 20.38 10.65
C THR A 350 -1.34 21.73 11.00
N GLU A 351 -0.04 21.89 10.79
CA GLU A 351 0.59 23.20 10.99
C GLU A 351 0.14 24.20 9.94
N GLN A 352 -0.06 23.76 8.70
CA GLN A 352 -0.49 24.63 7.62
C GLN A 352 -1.45 23.94 6.66
N LEU A 353 -2.62 24.55 6.45
CA LEU A 353 -3.51 24.23 5.35
C LEU A 353 -3.41 25.35 4.31
N THR A 354 -2.98 25.02 3.11
CA THR A 354 -2.91 25.96 1.99
C THR A 354 -3.87 25.54 0.89
N VAL A 355 -4.70 26.46 0.44
CA VAL A 355 -5.69 26.21 -0.61
C VAL A 355 -5.48 27.20 -1.75
N ILE A 356 -5.42 26.70 -2.98
CA ILE A 356 -5.47 27.51 -4.19
C ILE A 356 -6.80 27.23 -4.88
N ALA A 357 -7.53 28.26 -5.23
CA ALA A 357 -8.80 28.11 -5.93
C ALA A 357 -9.00 29.20 -6.99
N SER A 358 -9.61 28.81 -8.11
CA SER A 358 -10.24 29.72 -9.05
C SER A 358 -11.65 30.06 -8.55
N VAL A 359 -12.02 31.30 -8.61
CA VAL A 359 -13.31 31.82 -8.13
C VAL A 359 -14.12 32.31 -9.33
N ASN A 360 -15.36 31.86 -9.45
CA ASN A 360 -16.29 32.30 -10.45
C ASN A 360 -16.82 33.70 -10.11
N ASP A 361 -17.49 34.37 -11.07
CA ASP A 361 -18.02 35.72 -10.90
C ASP A 361 -19.07 35.80 -9.78
N ASP A 362 -19.76 34.71 -9.49
CA ASP A 362 -20.73 34.57 -8.40
C ASP A 362 -20.12 34.28 -7.03
N GLY A 363 -18.79 34.16 -6.96
CA GLY A 363 -18.03 33.86 -5.75
C GLY A 363 -17.96 32.37 -5.41
N THR A 364 -18.40 31.46 -6.29
CA THR A 364 -18.28 30.01 -6.12
C THR A 364 -16.93 29.49 -6.61
N THR A 365 -16.57 28.30 -6.20
CA THR A 365 -15.33 27.59 -6.62
C THR A 365 -15.60 26.11 -6.80
N THR A 366 -14.81 25.46 -7.65
CA THR A 366 -14.81 23.99 -7.82
C THR A 366 -13.90 23.28 -6.81
N THR A 367 -13.01 24.03 -6.14
CA THR A 367 -12.18 23.52 -5.05
C THR A 367 -13.05 23.35 -3.80
N SER A 368 -12.98 22.23 -3.13
CA SER A 368 -13.78 21.98 -1.93
C SER A 368 -12.95 21.48 -0.76
N VAL A 369 -13.23 21.99 0.42
CA VAL A 369 -12.57 21.63 1.67
C VAL A 369 -13.64 21.35 2.73
N LYS A 370 -13.76 20.10 3.14
CA LYS A 370 -14.55 19.69 4.31
C LYS A 370 -13.59 19.42 5.46
N LEU A 371 -13.84 20.03 6.61
CA LEU A 371 -13.05 19.86 7.83
C LEU A 371 -13.89 19.14 8.89
N ALA A 372 -13.25 18.37 9.78
CA ALA A 372 -13.93 17.72 10.90
C ALA A 372 -13.91 18.59 12.16
N THR A 373 -14.93 18.46 12.97
CA THR A 373 -14.97 19.07 14.32
C THR A 373 -13.79 18.58 15.18
N GLY A 374 -13.11 19.52 15.83
CA GLY A 374 -11.93 19.24 16.64
C GLY A 374 -10.60 19.29 15.88
N MET A 375 -10.62 19.41 14.54
CA MET A 375 -9.40 19.60 13.76
C MET A 375 -8.69 20.89 14.14
N LYS A 376 -7.35 20.79 14.32
CA LYS A 376 -6.49 21.94 14.65
C LYS A 376 -5.67 22.35 13.45
N LEU A 377 -5.67 23.64 13.17
CA LEU A 377 -4.91 24.27 12.09
C LEU A 377 -3.92 25.26 12.71
N GLY A 378 -2.63 25.10 12.51
CA GLY A 378 -1.64 26.14 12.86
C GLY A 378 -1.77 27.38 12.00
N GLY A 379 -2.21 27.22 10.75
CA GLY A 379 -2.55 28.32 9.85
C GLY A 379 -3.42 27.90 8.69
N LEU A 380 -4.17 28.84 8.14
CA LEU A 380 -4.95 28.68 6.91
C LEU A 380 -4.53 29.73 5.90
N THR A 381 -4.06 29.31 4.74
CA THR A 381 -3.69 30.21 3.65
C THR A 381 -4.54 29.92 2.42
N TYR A 382 -5.08 30.97 1.82
CA TYR A 382 -5.79 30.90 0.57
C TYR A 382 -5.08 31.73 -0.50
N HIS A 383 -4.89 31.15 -1.68
CA HIS A 383 -4.35 31.83 -2.85
C HIS A 383 -5.37 31.79 -3.99
N ARG A 384 -5.75 32.95 -4.47
CA ARG A 384 -6.61 33.06 -5.64
C ARG A 384 -5.81 32.85 -6.92
N GLN A 385 -6.27 31.96 -7.79
CA GLN A 385 -5.58 31.63 -9.02
C GLN A 385 -5.97 32.50 -10.22
N ASN A 386 -7.17 33.11 -10.20
CA ASN A 386 -7.66 33.98 -11.23
C ASN A 386 -8.02 35.38 -10.67
N ASN A 387 -8.29 36.35 -11.55
CA ASN A 387 -8.62 37.72 -11.14
C ASN A 387 -10.12 38.00 -11.07
N SER A 388 -11.00 37.02 -11.30
CA SER A 388 -12.43 37.14 -11.22
C SER A 388 -12.94 36.85 -9.81
N GLY A 389 -13.92 37.64 -9.35
CA GLY A 389 -14.63 37.43 -8.10
C GLY A 389 -13.80 37.55 -6.81
N ALA A 390 -14.48 37.71 -5.69
CA ALA A 390 -13.93 37.54 -4.35
C ALA A 390 -14.48 36.25 -3.74
N LEU A 391 -13.60 35.40 -3.20
CA LEU A 391 -14.03 34.16 -2.56
C LEU A 391 -14.70 34.48 -1.22
N LYS A 392 -15.91 34.00 -1.06
CA LYS A 392 -16.51 33.86 0.26
C LYS A 392 -16.01 32.55 0.86
N LEU A 393 -15.36 32.63 2.02
CA LEU A 393 -14.75 31.45 2.64
C LEU A 393 -15.76 30.30 2.87
N GLY A 394 -17.04 30.65 3.13
CA GLY A 394 -18.13 29.68 3.24
C GLY A 394 -18.46 28.92 1.93
N ASN A 395 -18.04 29.43 0.77
CA ASN A 395 -18.17 28.69 -0.49
C ASN A 395 -17.03 27.66 -0.69
N LEU A 396 -15.90 27.84 -0.01
CA LEU A 396 -14.77 26.93 -0.05
C LEU A 396 -14.88 25.85 1.03
N LEU A 397 -15.28 26.24 2.22
CA LEU A 397 -15.37 25.36 3.38
C LEU A 397 -16.81 24.87 3.56
N ASP A 398 -16.96 23.56 3.75
CA ASP A 398 -18.25 23.02 4.20
C ASP A 398 -18.46 23.38 5.69
N VAL A 399 -19.42 24.29 5.91
CA VAL A 399 -19.65 24.92 7.22
C VAL A 399 -21.02 24.59 7.81
N THR A 400 -21.67 23.56 7.34
CA THR A 400 -23.07 23.27 7.68
C THR A 400 -23.34 23.18 9.19
N ARG A 401 -22.35 22.76 9.99
CA ARG A 401 -22.43 22.70 11.46
C ARG A 401 -21.12 23.01 12.16
N GLN A 402 -20.20 23.69 11.47
CA GLN A 402 -18.85 23.92 11.96
C GLN A 402 -18.45 25.38 11.77
N ALA A 403 -17.57 25.86 12.64
CA ALA A 403 -16.95 27.17 12.55
C ALA A 403 -15.47 27.08 12.87
N LEU A 404 -14.67 28.03 12.41
CA LEU A 404 -13.28 28.16 12.79
C LEU A 404 -13.15 29.10 13.98
N ARG A 405 -12.49 28.65 15.04
CA ARG A 405 -12.24 29.43 16.23
C ARG A 405 -10.74 29.69 16.37
N ARG A 406 -10.38 30.93 16.68
CA ARG A 406 -8.99 31.30 16.92
C ARG A 406 -8.52 30.77 18.27
N GLU A 407 -7.37 30.14 18.30
CA GLU A 407 -6.78 29.62 19.54
C GLU A 407 -6.29 30.74 20.47
N ASP A 408 -5.84 31.86 19.90
CA ASP A 408 -5.25 32.97 20.64
C ASP A 408 -6.23 33.79 21.49
N ASN A 409 -7.48 33.92 21.04
CA ASN A 409 -8.47 34.76 21.71
C ASN A 409 -9.85 34.13 21.84
N GLY A 410 -10.04 32.92 21.36
CA GLY A 410 -11.29 32.20 21.42
C GLY A 410 -12.42 32.73 20.52
N ASN A 411 -12.15 33.71 19.65
CA ASN A 411 -13.14 34.27 18.74
C ASN A 411 -13.30 33.40 17.49
N TYR A 412 -14.50 33.38 16.95
CA TYR A 412 -14.77 32.75 15.66
C TYR A 412 -14.17 33.54 14.51
N LEU A 413 -13.66 32.81 13.51
CA LEU A 413 -13.34 33.39 12.21
C LEU A 413 -14.61 33.51 11.38
N ASP A 414 -14.86 34.70 10.80
CA ASP A 414 -15.98 34.93 9.88
C ASP A 414 -15.75 34.14 8.56
N LEU A 415 -16.47 33.04 8.40
CA LEU A 415 -16.40 32.17 7.22
C LEU A 415 -17.04 32.74 5.97
N TYR A 416 -17.81 33.83 6.11
CA TYR A 416 -18.49 34.51 5.00
C TYR A 416 -17.79 35.82 4.58
N LYS A 417 -16.68 36.13 5.22
CA LYS A 417 -15.88 37.29 4.84
C LYS A 417 -15.25 37.11 3.47
N GLU A 418 -15.21 38.12 2.66
CA GLU A 418 -14.54 38.12 1.37
C GLU A 418 -13.03 38.20 1.55
N TYR A 419 -12.30 37.29 0.89
CA TYR A 419 -10.85 37.22 0.91
C TYR A 419 -10.27 37.49 -0.47
N GLY A 420 -9.28 38.36 -0.52
CA GLY A 420 -8.41 38.54 -1.68
C GLY A 420 -7.35 37.44 -1.76
N SER A 421 -6.07 37.82 -1.80
CA SER A 421 -4.93 36.88 -1.93
C SER A 421 -4.21 36.57 -0.60
N MET A 422 -4.82 36.86 0.54
CA MET A 422 -4.17 36.72 1.84
C MET A 422 -4.79 35.61 2.68
N GLY A 423 -3.90 34.80 3.33
CA GLY A 423 -4.27 33.76 4.25
C GLY A 423 -4.20 34.17 5.72
N TYR A 424 -4.62 33.28 6.60
CA TYR A 424 -4.49 33.40 8.03
C TYR A 424 -3.25 32.63 8.51
N SER A 425 -2.47 33.25 9.37
CA SER A 425 -1.29 32.64 9.98
C SER A 425 -1.49 32.36 11.48
N VAL A 426 -2.72 32.44 11.97
CA VAL A 426 -3.06 32.19 13.38
C VAL A 426 -3.58 30.76 13.55
N ALA A 427 -3.35 30.19 14.73
CA ALA A 427 -3.87 28.88 15.05
C ALA A 427 -5.41 28.89 15.16
N LEU A 428 -6.02 27.91 14.56
CA LEU A 428 -7.47 27.77 14.43
C LEU A 428 -7.90 26.36 14.86
N THR A 429 -9.08 26.25 15.47
CA THR A 429 -9.72 24.95 15.74
C THR A 429 -11.10 24.94 15.10
N VAL A 430 -11.42 23.81 14.45
CA VAL A 430 -12.79 23.57 13.95
C VAL A 430 -13.66 23.17 15.13
N VAL A 431 -14.65 23.97 15.45
CA VAL A 431 -15.58 23.72 16.56
C VAL A 431 -16.99 23.46 16.03
N GLU A 432 -17.77 22.70 16.78
CA GLU A 432 -19.17 22.59 16.51
C GLU A 432 -19.83 23.94 16.82
N HIS A 433 -20.64 24.41 15.89
CA HIS A 433 -21.44 25.60 16.07
C HIS A 433 -22.89 25.21 15.81
N THR A 434 -23.56 24.79 16.87
CA THR A 434 -24.94 24.32 16.79
C THR A 434 -25.92 25.44 16.56
N ASP A 435 -27.13 25.12 16.09
CA ASP A 435 -28.16 26.12 15.89
C ASP A 435 -28.52 26.88 17.18
N ALA A 436 -28.30 26.26 18.34
CA ALA A 436 -28.50 26.92 19.64
C ALA A 436 -27.45 28.00 19.95
N ASP A 437 -26.26 27.89 19.36
CA ASP A 437 -25.14 28.81 19.60
C ASP A 437 -25.18 30.02 18.63
N HIS A 438 -26.00 29.94 17.56
CA HIS A 438 -26.09 31.00 16.59
C HIS A 438 -26.83 32.23 17.12
N LYS A 439 -26.12 33.34 17.20
CA LYS A 439 -26.70 34.67 17.45
C LYS A 439 -26.87 35.38 16.12
N TYR A 440 -28.07 35.33 15.58
CA TYR A 440 -28.35 35.93 14.29
C TYR A 440 -28.60 37.42 14.36
N SER A 441 -27.97 38.16 13.44
CA SER A 441 -28.29 39.57 13.21
C SER A 441 -29.67 39.72 12.56
N THR A 442 -30.55 40.47 13.17
CA THR A 442 -31.94 40.69 12.70
C THR A 442 -32.03 41.33 11.33
N GLY A 443 -31.01 42.06 10.89
CA GLY A 443 -30.99 42.72 9.57
C GLY A 443 -30.52 41.83 8.43
N THR A 444 -29.58 40.87 8.72
CA THR A 444 -28.93 40.10 7.70
C THR A 444 -29.34 38.63 7.71
N GLY A 445 -29.89 38.13 8.81
CA GLY A 445 -30.17 36.71 9.03
C GLY A 445 -28.92 35.84 9.11
N LYS A 446 -27.77 36.45 9.34
CA LYS A 446 -26.49 35.72 9.49
C LYS A 446 -26.06 35.72 10.94
N CYS A 447 -25.40 34.62 11.34
CA CYS A 447 -24.80 34.57 12.66
C CYS A 447 -23.71 35.62 12.80
N GLU A 448 -23.76 36.39 13.90
CA GLU A 448 -22.80 37.47 14.19
C GLU A 448 -21.38 36.95 14.44
N GLU A 449 -21.27 35.70 14.90
CA GLU A 449 -19.99 35.08 15.26
C GLU A 449 -19.32 34.33 14.09
N CYS A 450 -20.05 33.49 13.34
CA CYS A 450 -19.49 32.68 12.27
C CYS A 450 -19.93 33.07 10.85
N GLY A 451 -20.86 34.05 10.75
CA GLY A 451 -21.36 34.48 9.44
C GLY A 451 -22.33 33.53 8.74
N LYS A 452 -22.59 32.32 9.32
CA LYS A 452 -23.50 31.34 8.73
C LYS A 452 -24.89 31.95 8.58
N PRO A 453 -25.53 31.87 7.39
CA PRO A 453 -26.91 32.28 7.24
C PRO A 453 -27.84 31.36 8.03
N CYS A 454 -28.91 31.89 8.56
CA CYS A 454 -29.96 31.09 9.16
C CYS A 454 -30.61 30.20 8.08
N GLU A 455 -30.75 28.93 8.35
CA GLU A 455 -31.45 27.99 7.45
C GLU A 455 -32.96 28.13 7.49
N HIS A 456 -33.46 29.09 8.32
CA HIS A 456 -34.88 29.40 8.49
C HIS A 456 -35.73 28.16 8.85
N GLY A 457 -35.14 27.21 9.59
CA GLY A 457 -35.82 25.99 10.07
C GLY A 457 -36.87 26.26 11.16
N GLY A 458 -37.01 27.52 11.61
CA GLY A 458 -38.04 27.94 12.53
C GLY A 458 -39.32 28.43 11.82
N ASP A 459 -40.36 28.67 12.62
CA ASP A 459 -41.61 29.24 12.10
C ASP A 459 -41.38 30.61 11.46
N ILE A 460 -41.79 30.73 10.23
CA ILE A 460 -41.77 32.01 9.51
C ILE A 460 -43.14 32.62 9.67
N ASN A 461 -43.18 33.84 10.21
CA ASN A 461 -44.40 34.56 10.38
C ASN A 461 -45.02 34.94 9.01
N THR A 462 -46.21 34.42 8.73
CA THR A 462 -46.91 34.60 7.46
C THR A 462 -47.43 36.02 7.23
N ASP A 463 -47.39 36.88 8.24
CA ASP A 463 -47.83 38.26 8.11
C ASP A 463 -46.74 39.24 7.69
N ASN A 464 -45.49 38.96 8.11
CA ASN A 464 -44.37 39.85 7.86
C ASN A 464 -43.12 39.17 7.28
N GLY A 465 -43.13 37.85 7.10
CA GLY A 465 -42.02 37.08 6.56
C GLY A 465 -40.79 36.96 7.49
N ILE A 466 -40.96 37.25 8.77
CA ILE A 466 -39.87 37.23 9.75
C ILE A 466 -39.67 35.82 10.27
N CYS A 467 -38.43 35.30 10.20
CA CYS A 467 -38.04 34.05 10.84
C CYS A 467 -37.98 34.21 12.35
N SER A 468 -38.62 33.30 13.10
CA SER A 468 -38.62 33.31 14.57
C SER A 468 -37.23 33.11 15.19
N ILE A 469 -36.32 32.48 14.47
CA ILE A 469 -34.95 32.21 14.95
C ILE A 469 -34.05 33.42 14.74
N CYS A 470 -34.00 33.96 13.50
CA CYS A 470 -33.01 34.99 13.16
C CYS A 470 -33.60 36.42 13.10
N GLY A 471 -34.90 36.57 13.20
CA GLY A 471 -35.55 37.88 13.13
C GLY A 471 -35.43 38.56 11.76
N ALA A 472 -34.83 37.94 10.77
CA ALA A 472 -34.68 38.49 9.42
C ALA A 472 -35.94 38.21 8.57
N VAL A 473 -36.20 39.08 7.62
CA VAL A 473 -37.23 38.82 6.61
C VAL A 473 -36.63 37.88 5.56
N VAL A 474 -37.14 36.65 5.50
CA VAL A 474 -36.52 35.53 4.77
C VAL A 474 -36.70 35.55 3.26
N SER A 475 -37.75 36.20 2.78
CA SER A 475 -38.11 36.21 1.36
C SER A 475 -38.65 37.55 0.91
N VAL A 476 -38.83 37.75 -0.40
CA VAL A 476 -39.46 38.93 -0.96
C VAL A 476 -40.96 38.86 -0.80
N ALA A 477 -41.53 37.66 -0.95
CA ALA A 477 -42.96 37.45 -0.82
C ALA A 477 -43.32 36.05 -0.34
N LEU A 478 -44.55 35.87 0.13
CA LEU A 478 -45.24 34.61 0.33
C LEU A 478 -46.24 34.39 -0.79
N TYR A 479 -46.09 33.32 -1.52
CA TYR A 479 -47.08 32.86 -2.47
C TYR A 479 -47.96 31.80 -1.81
N THR A 480 -49.27 31.96 -1.91
CA THR A 480 -50.27 30.97 -1.49
C THR A 480 -51.00 30.51 -2.73
N ASP A 481 -50.91 29.25 -3.07
CA ASP A 481 -51.60 28.68 -4.21
C ASP A 481 -53.11 28.57 -3.96
N LYS A 482 -53.86 28.20 -5.00
CA LYS A 482 -55.33 28.00 -4.91
C LYS A 482 -55.75 26.89 -3.93
N ASN A 483 -54.85 26.01 -3.52
CA ASN A 483 -55.09 24.91 -2.58
C ASN A 483 -54.68 25.27 -1.16
N GLY A 484 -54.13 26.48 -0.95
CA GLY A 484 -53.64 26.93 0.35
C GLY A 484 -52.19 26.56 0.67
N SER A 485 -51.44 25.96 -0.29
CA SER A 485 -50.03 25.65 -0.09
C SER A 485 -49.21 26.95 -0.09
N LEU A 486 -48.28 27.06 0.85
CA LEU A 486 -47.43 28.21 1.07
C LEU A 486 -46.03 27.99 0.47
N LYS A 487 -45.53 28.99 -0.28
CA LYS A 487 -44.15 29.03 -0.79
C LYS A 487 -43.56 30.42 -0.54
N TYR A 488 -42.46 30.48 0.19
CA TYR A 488 -41.66 31.70 0.33
C TYR A 488 -40.79 31.86 -0.92
N VAL A 489 -40.80 33.02 -1.52
CA VAL A 489 -40.17 33.27 -2.83
C VAL A 489 -39.25 34.49 -2.78
N ASP A 490 -38.11 34.36 -3.47
CA ASP A 490 -37.20 35.47 -3.70
C ASP A 490 -37.58 36.31 -4.93
N THR A 491 -36.73 37.27 -5.31
CA THR A 491 -37.00 38.17 -6.43
C THR A 491 -37.13 37.44 -7.77
N ASP A 492 -36.30 36.45 -8.02
CA ASP A 492 -36.27 35.72 -9.30
C ASP A 492 -37.36 34.65 -9.35
N GLU A 493 -37.61 33.99 -8.25
CA GLU A 493 -38.74 33.07 -8.10
C GLU A 493 -40.07 33.79 -8.23
N LEU A 494 -40.24 34.96 -7.61
CA LEU A 494 -41.45 35.77 -7.76
C LEU A 494 -41.67 36.15 -9.22
N HIS A 495 -40.61 36.45 -9.95
CA HIS A 495 -40.68 36.66 -11.39
C HIS A 495 -41.11 35.44 -12.19
N SER A 496 -40.65 34.27 -11.79
CA SER A 496 -40.91 32.97 -12.46
C SER A 496 -42.32 32.45 -12.21
N LEU A 497 -42.98 32.84 -11.13
CA LEU A 497 -44.34 32.37 -10.77
C LEU A 497 -45.37 32.52 -11.87
N ARG A 498 -45.18 33.47 -12.76
CA ARG A 498 -46.06 33.65 -13.96
C ARG A 498 -46.15 32.42 -14.84
N ASN A 499 -45.08 31.63 -14.92
CA ASN A 499 -44.99 30.45 -15.81
C ASN A 499 -45.45 29.16 -15.10
N GLU A 500 -45.23 29.06 -13.79
CA GLU A 500 -45.49 27.85 -13.02
C GLU A 500 -46.97 27.69 -12.60
N TYR A 501 -47.67 28.77 -12.31
CA TYR A 501 -48.98 28.71 -11.63
C TYR A 501 -50.13 29.29 -12.42
N ASN A 502 -49.95 29.56 -13.71
CA ASN A 502 -50.96 30.23 -14.53
C ASN A 502 -51.55 31.51 -13.90
N GLY A 503 -50.80 32.15 -12.98
CA GLY A 503 -51.18 33.37 -12.30
C GLY A 503 -52.29 33.23 -11.26
N SER A 504 -52.63 32.03 -10.79
CA SER A 504 -53.68 31.84 -9.76
C SER A 504 -53.08 31.75 -8.36
N GLY A 505 -53.67 32.46 -7.39
CA GLY A 505 -53.25 32.45 -5.98
C GLY A 505 -53.13 33.83 -5.35
N THR A 506 -52.43 33.90 -4.22
CA THR A 506 -52.16 35.16 -3.50
C THR A 506 -50.67 35.35 -3.30
N ILE A 507 -50.16 36.53 -3.68
CA ILE A 507 -48.82 37.00 -3.39
C ILE A 507 -48.91 38.05 -2.29
N LYS A 508 -48.25 37.82 -1.14
CA LYS A 508 -48.15 38.82 -0.05
C LYS A 508 -46.69 39.27 0.04
N LEU A 509 -46.43 40.56 -0.15
CA LEU A 509 -45.10 41.14 -0.13
C LEU A 509 -44.58 41.32 1.30
N PHE A 510 -43.29 41.01 1.49
CA PHE A 510 -42.54 41.28 2.72
C PHE A 510 -41.42 42.31 2.53
N LYS A 511 -40.93 42.43 1.29
CA LYS A 511 -39.95 43.44 0.88
C LYS A 511 -40.44 44.17 -0.35
N ASP A 512 -39.89 45.36 -0.58
CA ASP A 512 -40.12 46.07 -1.83
C ASP A 512 -39.66 45.21 -3.02
N TYR A 513 -40.50 45.12 -4.03
CA TYR A 513 -40.19 44.40 -5.26
C TYR A 513 -40.09 45.38 -6.42
N SER A 514 -38.96 45.37 -7.11
CA SER A 514 -38.74 46.24 -8.27
C SER A 514 -38.08 45.49 -9.40
N LYS A 515 -38.80 45.27 -10.50
CA LYS A 515 -38.31 44.70 -11.76
C LYS A 515 -38.94 45.44 -12.94
N PRO A 516 -38.47 46.67 -13.25
CA PRO A 516 -39.13 47.58 -14.21
C PRO A 516 -39.26 47.03 -15.64
N SER A 517 -38.51 46.01 -16.00
CA SER A 517 -38.60 45.31 -17.30
C SER A 517 -39.62 44.17 -17.31
N ALA A 518 -40.12 43.73 -16.15
CA ALA A 518 -40.98 42.57 -16.06
C ALA A 518 -42.39 42.87 -16.57
N GLN A 519 -42.92 41.95 -17.37
CA GLN A 519 -44.28 41.94 -17.86
C GLN A 519 -44.94 40.61 -17.50
N TYR A 520 -46.14 40.67 -16.90
CA TYR A 520 -46.90 39.47 -16.50
C TYR A 520 -48.18 39.37 -17.31
N ASP A 521 -48.34 38.22 -17.98
CA ASP A 521 -49.60 37.85 -18.64
C ASP A 521 -50.35 36.91 -17.70
N LEU A 522 -51.50 37.34 -17.24
CA LEU A 522 -52.26 36.68 -16.19
C LEU A 522 -53.44 35.90 -16.80
N TYR A 523 -53.45 34.60 -16.68
CA TYR A 523 -54.50 33.72 -17.18
C TYR A 523 -55.43 33.19 -16.08
N GLY A 524 -55.09 33.37 -14.81
CA GLY A 524 -55.85 32.93 -13.64
C GLY A 524 -56.27 34.06 -12.72
N GLU A 525 -56.77 33.75 -11.54
CA GLU A 525 -57.13 34.70 -10.51
C GLU A 525 -55.96 34.95 -9.55
N LEU A 526 -55.28 36.09 -9.67
CA LEU A 526 -54.18 36.49 -8.83
C LEU A 526 -54.55 37.62 -7.90
N THR A 527 -54.28 37.46 -6.62
CA THR A 527 -54.34 38.55 -5.64
C THR A 527 -52.92 38.97 -5.27
N ILE A 528 -52.57 40.22 -5.36
CA ILE A 528 -51.33 40.81 -4.86
C ILE A 528 -51.65 41.67 -3.63
N ASP A 529 -51.18 41.23 -2.47
CA ASP A 529 -51.25 42.04 -1.25
C ASP A 529 -49.89 42.74 -1.07
N LEU A 530 -49.91 44.03 -1.22
CA LEU A 530 -48.74 44.90 -1.09
C LEU A 530 -48.15 44.89 0.32
N ASN A 531 -48.98 44.66 1.33
CA ASN A 531 -48.56 44.59 2.73
C ASN A 531 -47.62 45.73 3.17
N GLY A 532 -47.90 46.94 2.69
CA GLY A 532 -47.09 48.12 2.97
C GLY A 532 -45.76 48.20 2.20
N ARG A 533 -45.58 47.42 1.13
CA ARG A 533 -44.36 47.35 0.32
C ARG A 533 -44.59 47.85 -1.08
N GLN A 534 -43.55 48.38 -1.70
CA GLN A 534 -43.62 48.84 -3.10
C GLN A 534 -43.56 47.60 -4.03
N PHE A 535 -44.41 47.61 -5.05
CA PHE A 535 -44.42 46.69 -6.15
C PHE A 535 -44.24 47.42 -7.47
N LYS A 536 -43.07 47.27 -8.11
CA LYS A 536 -42.70 48.00 -9.31
C LYS A 536 -42.34 47.09 -10.43
N ILE A 537 -43.17 46.98 -11.46
CA ILE A 537 -42.95 46.20 -12.69
C ILE A 537 -43.40 47.03 -13.89
N ARG A 538 -43.11 46.54 -15.11
CA ARG A 538 -43.56 47.22 -16.34
C ARG A 538 -45.08 47.18 -16.53
N SER A 539 -45.61 45.94 -16.49
CA SER A 539 -47.07 45.78 -16.73
C SER A 539 -47.56 44.39 -16.23
N ILE A 540 -48.85 44.35 -15.92
CA ILE A 540 -49.66 43.16 -15.77
C ILE A 540 -50.79 43.21 -16.79
N THR A 541 -50.94 42.14 -17.57
CA THR A 541 -51.99 42.02 -18.59
C THR A 541 -52.89 40.86 -18.26
N PRO A 542 -54.10 41.07 -17.71
CA PRO A 542 -55.07 39.99 -17.56
C PRO A 542 -55.51 39.48 -18.93
N CYS A 543 -55.36 38.16 -19.21
CA CYS A 543 -55.71 37.50 -20.46
C CYS A 543 -56.99 36.67 -20.28
N LYS A 544 -57.97 36.84 -21.21
CA LYS A 544 -59.25 36.07 -21.19
C LYS A 544 -59.94 36.06 -19.82
N SER A 545 -59.85 34.97 -19.09
CA SER A 545 -60.45 34.79 -17.75
C SER A 545 -59.56 35.27 -16.61
N GLY A 546 -58.44 35.90 -16.91
CA GLY A 546 -57.54 36.45 -15.91
C GLY A 546 -58.15 37.52 -15.05
N LYS A 547 -58.08 37.44 -13.75
CA LYS A 547 -58.54 38.39 -12.77
C LYS A 547 -57.41 38.80 -11.84
N LEU A 548 -57.11 40.11 -11.81
CA LEU A 548 -56.16 40.69 -10.89
C LEU A 548 -56.88 41.41 -9.76
N THR A 549 -56.55 41.11 -8.53
CA THR A 549 -56.95 41.82 -7.34
C THR A 549 -55.72 42.42 -6.67
N ILE A 550 -55.68 43.72 -6.45
CA ILE A 550 -54.61 44.37 -5.69
C ILE A 550 -55.21 44.88 -4.39
N LYS A 551 -54.60 44.47 -3.29
CA LYS A 551 -54.95 44.92 -1.95
C LYS A 551 -53.71 45.39 -1.19
N ASN A 552 -53.88 46.10 -0.15
CA ASN A 552 -52.80 46.53 0.73
C ASN A 552 -53.26 46.39 2.18
N SER A 553 -52.74 45.38 2.83
CA SER A 553 -52.98 45.07 4.25
C SER A 553 -52.07 45.86 5.20
N GLY A 554 -51.09 46.59 4.66
CA GLY A 554 -50.12 47.40 5.41
C GLY A 554 -50.34 48.92 5.24
N ASN A 555 -49.30 49.72 5.53
CA ASN A 555 -49.30 51.17 5.34
C ASN A 555 -49.45 51.57 3.86
N PRO A 556 -49.97 52.71 3.55
CA PRO A 556 -50.13 53.19 2.18
C PRO A 556 -48.82 53.26 1.41
N VAL A 557 -48.79 52.66 0.20
CA VAL A 557 -47.62 52.61 -0.71
C VAL A 557 -48.04 52.90 -2.15
N MET A 558 -47.09 53.25 -3.00
CA MET A 558 -47.30 53.38 -4.42
C MET A 558 -47.18 52.04 -5.16
N LEU A 559 -48.17 51.75 -6.01
CA LEU A 559 -48.11 50.73 -7.02
C LEU A 559 -47.46 51.27 -8.29
N GLY A 560 -46.34 50.79 -8.70
CA GLY A 560 -45.65 51.20 -9.92
C GLY A 560 -45.81 50.16 -11.03
N CYS A 561 -47.00 50.00 -11.59
CA CYS A 561 -47.20 49.15 -12.76
C CYS A 561 -48.29 49.72 -13.70
N ASN A 562 -48.20 49.38 -14.98
CA ASN A 562 -49.29 49.62 -15.94
C ASN A 562 -50.16 48.36 -16.00
N VAL A 563 -51.46 48.52 -15.83
CA VAL A 563 -52.44 47.48 -16.03
C VAL A 563 -53.07 47.69 -17.38
N TYR A 564 -52.91 46.75 -18.31
CA TYR A 564 -53.51 46.84 -19.64
C TYR A 564 -54.79 45.98 -19.69
N PRO A 565 -55.95 46.57 -19.90
CA PRO A 565 -57.14 45.77 -20.12
C PRO A 565 -57.06 45.03 -21.45
N THR A 566 -57.43 43.75 -21.46
CA THR A 566 -57.66 43.02 -22.70
C THR A 566 -58.95 43.48 -23.34
N ASN A 567 -59.05 43.46 -24.68
CA ASN A 567 -60.24 43.89 -25.44
C ASN A 567 -61.48 43.01 -25.22
N ASP A 568 -61.41 42.00 -24.36
CA ASP A 568 -62.54 41.16 -23.96
C ASP A 568 -63.33 41.83 -22.82
N ALA A 569 -64.60 42.12 -23.06
CA ALA A 569 -65.48 42.97 -22.34
C ALA A 569 -65.93 42.51 -20.93
N SER A 570 -65.04 42.03 -20.08
CA SER A 570 -65.33 41.76 -18.67
C SER A 570 -64.35 42.45 -17.71
N TYR A 571 -64.22 43.77 -17.87
CA TYR A 571 -63.41 44.56 -16.94
C TYR A 571 -64.32 45.06 -15.82
N ALA A 572 -64.23 44.50 -14.64
CA ALA A 572 -64.70 45.10 -13.41
C ALA A 572 -63.50 45.82 -12.78
N GLY A 573 -63.31 47.08 -13.09
CA GLY A 573 -62.41 47.99 -12.43
C GLY A 573 -62.80 48.13 -10.96
N GLY A 574 -61.78 47.82 -10.05
CA GLY A 574 -61.85 48.19 -8.66
C GLY A 574 -60.61 48.98 -8.32
#